data_c00374a07a2d355ddd715e6b24eca101
#
_entry.id   c00374a07a2d355ddd715e6b24eca101
#
_cell.length_a   1.000
_cell.length_b   1.000
_cell.length_c   1.000
_cell.angle_alpha   90.00
_cell.angle_beta   90.00
_cell.angle_gamma   90.00
#
_symmetry.space_group_name_H-M   'P 1'
#
loop_
_entity.id
_entity.type
_entity.pdbx_description
1 polymer ?
#
loop_
_entity_poly.entity_id
_entity_poly.type
_entity_poly.pdbx_seq_one_letter_code
_entity_poly.pdbx_strand_id
1 'polypeptide(L)'
;MSEKRILLGNEAIARGAYEAGVKVSAAYPGTPSTEVSESLVQYDEIYAEWAPNEKVATEVAIGASIAGVRSMCVMKHVGMNVAADPLYTAAYTGVRGGLVLVVADDPGMYSSQNEQDSRMVARAAMVPIVEPSDSAEAKEFMKYAYDLSEKYDTPVILRSTTRLSHSQGLVELEERVEPFDIPYERDMAKYVMMPGNAIKRHVVVEARMKQMAEDANSLPINRVEYNDLSVGFITNGIAYQYVKEAMPQASVLKLGLLNPLPRKLIEEFAARVDKLYIFEELEPVVEEQVKSWGIKKAVGKEIFTVQGEYSANLIRERVLGQVSQVDKAAKVPARPPILCPGCPHRSVYAVLNKLKIHAAGDIGCYTLGAVAPLSVIDTTICMGASISTLHGMEKAKGREYIKNWVAVIGDSTFMHTGINSLMNMVYNQATGTVIILDNSTTGMTGHQDHAATGKTLKGQVVPAINIYGLCRSLGIEHVCEVDAFDQAELERVIKEEVARDAVSVIITKAPCALLKGIKFPNKCRPLPDKCKKCGACLRPGCPALTKNEDGTISIDETMCNGCGLCKQLCKFDAINLVKAGE
;
A
#
# COMPACT_ATOMS: atom_id res chain seq x y z
N MET A 1 28.88 -10.47 -23.41
CA MET A 1 28.69 -9.34 -22.46
C MET A 1 27.28 -9.45 -21.98
N SER A 2 27.05 -9.50 -20.67
CA SER A 2 25.72 -9.49 -20.09
C SER A 2 24.97 -8.22 -20.47
N GLU A 3 23.70 -8.33 -20.76
CA GLU A 3 22.85 -7.18 -21.04
C GLU A 3 22.68 -6.34 -19.75
N LYS A 4 22.81 -5.01 -19.87
CA LYS A 4 22.59 -4.08 -18.76
C LYS A 4 21.42 -3.17 -19.07
N ARG A 5 20.52 -2.98 -18.09
CA ARG A 5 19.37 -2.07 -18.20
C ARG A 5 19.28 -1.15 -17.00
N ILE A 6 18.73 0.04 -17.21
CA ILE A 6 18.32 0.92 -16.11
C ILE A 6 16.94 0.48 -15.69
N LEU A 7 16.79 0.06 -14.43
CA LEU A 7 15.53 -0.41 -13.86
C LEU A 7 15.22 0.35 -12.57
N LEU A 8 13.93 0.58 -12.33
CA LEU A 8 13.41 0.94 -11.01
C LEU A 8 13.66 -0.20 -10.01
N GLY A 9 13.70 0.09 -8.71
CA GLY A 9 13.80 -0.96 -7.69
C GLY A 9 12.69 -2.00 -7.81
N ASN A 10 11.44 -1.57 -8.04
CA ASN A 10 10.31 -2.48 -8.25
C ASN A 10 10.47 -3.35 -9.51
N GLU A 11 10.94 -2.77 -10.62
CA GLU A 11 11.23 -3.52 -11.84
C GLU A 11 12.38 -4.53 -11.64
N ALA A 12 13.39 -4.14 -10.86
CA ALA A 12 14.53 -4.99 -10.54
C ALA A 12 14.11 -6.19 -9.66
N ILE A 13 13.22 -5.99 -8.67
CA ILE A 13 12.61 -7.07 -7.88
C ILE A 13 11.85 -8.04 -8.79
N ALA A 14 11.01 -7.53 -9.70
CA ALA A 14 10.28 -8.35 -10.66
C ALA A 14 11.24 -9.13 -11.58
N ARG A 15 12.33 -8.49 -12.04
CA ARG A 15 13.37 -9.15 -12.84
C ARG A 15 14.08 -10.24 -12.05
N GLY A 16 14.43 -9.99 -10.80
CA GLY A 16 15.03 -10.99 -9.91
C GLY A 16 14.12 -12.20 -9.68
N ALA A 17 12.81 -11.99 -9.53
CA ALA A 17 11.82 -13.06 -9.44
C ALA A 17 11.76 -13.91 -10.73
N TYR A 18 11.81 -13.25 -11.89
CA TYR A 18 11.88 -13.94 -13.18
C TYR A 18 13.14 -14.79 -13.28
N GLU A 19 14.30 -14.20 -13.03
CA GLU A 19 15.60 -14.92 -13.09
C GLU A 19 15.66 -16.06 -12.08
N ALA A 20 15.06 -15.91 -10.90
CA ALA A 20 14.97 -16.94 -9.88
C ALA A 20 14.01 -18.10 -10.22
N GLY A 21 13.34 -18.09 -11.35
CA GLY A 21 12.43 -19.17 -11.74
C GLY A 21 11.09 -19.18 -11.01
N VAL A 22 10.60 -18.04 -10.53
CA VAL A 22 9.28 -17.93 -9.88
C VAL A 22 8.17 -18.34 -10.82
N LYS A 23 7.22 -19.14 -10.32
CA LYS A 23 6.07 -19.64 -11.07
C LYS A 23 4.78 -18.90 -10.75
N VAL A 24 4.59 -18.48 -9.49
CA VAL A 24 3.33 -17.89 -9.00
C VAL A 24 3.61 -16.63 -8.20
N SER A 25 2.90 -15.55 -8.55
CA SER A 25 2.88 -14.30 -7.81
C SER A 25 1.44 -13.87 -7.57
N ALA A 26 1.11 -13.50 -6.34
CA ALA A 26 -0.18 -12.90 -5.99
C ALA A 26 0.04 -11.61 -5.21
N ALA A 27 -0.82 -10.62 -5.40
CA ALA A 27 -0.66 -9.31 -4.76
C ALA A 27 -2.00 -8.61 -4.53
N TYR A 28 -2.02 -7.65 -3.61
CA TYR A 28 -3.01 -6.59 -3.59
C TYR A 28 -2.30 -5.25 -3.85
N PRO A 29 -2.87 -4.37 -4.70
CA PRO A 29 -2.21 -3.11 -5.06
C PRO A 29 -1.98 -2.20 -3.85
N GLY A 30 -0.74 -1.75 -3.65
CA GLY A 30 -0.37 -0.90 -2.52
C GLY A 30 0.93 -0.13 -2.78
N THR A 31 0.86 1.19 -3.02
CA THR A 31 2.05 2.03 -3.20
C THR A 31 2.89 2.03 -1.91
N PRO A 32 4.21 1.74 -1.97
CA PRO A 32 5.10 1.81 -3.15
C PRO A 32 5.41 0.46 -3.84
N SER A 33 4.71 -0.65 -3.59
CA SER A 33 5.04 -1.98 -4.11
C SER A 33 4.27 -2.40 -5.38
N THR A 34 3.27 -1.63 -5.81
CA THR A 34 2.34 -2.01 -6.90
C THR A 34 3.05 -2.39 -8.19
N GLU A 35 4.05 -1.62 -8.59
CA GLU A 35 4.77 -1.77 -9.86
C GLU A 35 5.59 -3.07 -9.94
N VAL A 36 5.88 -3.74 -8.81
CA VAL A 36 6.49 -5.08 -8.83
C VAL A 36 5.58 -6.05 -9.59
N SER A 37 4.30 -6.11 -9.21
CA SER A 37 3.33 -7.02 -9.85
C SER A 37 2.98 -6.59 -11.27
N GLU A 38 2.88 -5.28 -11.52
CA GLU A 38 2.67 -4.75 -12.87
C GLU A 38 3.83 -5.10 -13.80
N SER A 39 5.06 -5.09 -13.30
CA SER A 39 6.26 -5.48 -14.07
C SER A 39 6.32 -6.98 -14.35
N LEU A 40 5.69 -7.83 -13.52
CA LEU A 40 5.63 -9.27 -13.77
C LEU A 40 4.73 -9.64 -14.96
N VAL A 41 3.83 -8.77 -15.38
CA VAL A 41 2.91 -9.04 -16.52
C VAL A 41 3.66 -9.34 -17.81
N GLN A 42 4.88 -8.77 -17.99
CA GLN A 42 5.70 -8.98 -19.18
C GLN A 42 6.28 -10.41 -19.30
N TYR A 43 6.24 -11.21 -18.22
CA TYR A 43 6.79 -12.57 -18.20
C TYR A 43 5.67 -13.61 -18.28
N ASP A 44 5.56 -14.29 -19.42
CA ASP A 44 4.51 -15.30 -19.64
C ASP A 44 4.71 -16.54 -18.76
N GLU A 45 5.94 -16.80 -18.35
CA GLU A 45 6.33 -17.95 -17.51
C GLU A 45 5.88 -17.82 -16.05
N ILE A 46 5.47 -16.62 -15.62
CA ILE A 46 4.99 -16.37 -14.26
C ILE A 46 3.48 -16.16 -14.30
N TYR A 47 2.74 -17.01 -13.58
CA TYR A 47 1.35 -16.68 -13.25
C TYR A 47 1.33 -15.54 -12.24
N ALA A 48 0.67 -14.44 -12.58
CA ALA A 48 0.54 -13.27 -11.72
C ALA A 48 -0.91 -12.82 -11.61
N GLU A 49 -1.37 -12.51 -10.39
CA GLU A 49 -2.75 -12.12 -10.12
C GLU A 49 -2.89 -10.97 -9.13
N TRP A 50 -4.00 -10.23 -9.24
CA TRP A 50 -4.52 -9.39 -8.17
C TRP A 50 -5.47 -10.22 -7.30
N ALA A 51 -5.09 -10.44 -6.06
CA ALA A 51 -5.96 -11.03 -5.04
C ALA A 51 -6.91 -9.97 -4.44
N PRO A 52 -8.01 -10.36 -3.81
CA PRO A 52 -8.92 -9.39 -3.17
C PRO A 52 -8.28 -8.69 -1.97
N ASN A 53 -7.33 -9.33 -1.26
CA ASN A 53 -6.55 -8.75 -0.18
C ASN A 53 -5.23 -9.51 0.03
N GLU A 54 -4.37 -8.97 0.89
CA GLU A 54 -3.01 -9.49 1.13
C GLU A 54 -3.01 -10.85 1.86
N LYS A 55 -4.03 -11.14 2.68
CA LYS A 55 -4.20 -12.46 3.30
C LYS A 55 -4.36 -13.53 2.22
N VAL A 56 -5.28 -13.32 1.30
CA VAL A 56 -5.52 -14.26 0.17
C VAL A 56 -4.29 -14.35 -0.73
N ALA A 57 -3.64 -13.23 -1.04
CA ALA A 57 -2.40 -13.23 -1.82
C ALA A 57 -1.32 -14.11 -1.19
N THR A 58 -1.14 -13.99 0.13
CA THR A 58 -0.17 -14.80 0.88
C THR A 58 -0.55 -16.28 0.89
N GLU A 59 -1.83 -16.59 1.07
CA GLU A 59 -2.34 -17.97 1.05
C GLU A 59 -2.16 -18.64 -0.32
N VAL A 60 -2.37 -17.92 -1.42
CA VAL A 60 -2.10 -18.39 -2.79
C VAL A 60 -0.61 -18.72 -2.96
N ALA A 61 0.27 -17.81 -2.52
CA ALA A 61 1.72 -18.04 -2.59
C ALA A 61 2.16 -19.23 -1.71
N ILE A 62 1.61 -19.39 -0.50
CA ILE A 62 1.84 -20.56 0.36
C ILE A 62 1.39 -21.84 -0.33
N GLY A 63 0.20 -21.84 -0.94
CA GLY A 63 -0.32 -23.00 -1.69
C GLY A 63 0.61 -23.42 -2.82
N ALA A 64 1.11 -22.47 -3.59
CA ALA A 64 2.07 -22.70 -4.66
C ALA A 64 3.42 -23.24 -4.13
N SER A 65 3.91 -22.69 -3.01
CA SER A 65 5.10 -23.20 -2.32
C SER A 65 4.92 -24.67 -1.85
N ILE A 66 3.78 -24.98 -1.23
CA ILE A 66 3.45 -26.36 -0.82
C ILE A 66 3.37 -27.30 -2.02
N ALA A 67 2.89 -26.83 -3.17
CA ALA A 67 2.87 -27.56 -4.41
C ALA A 67 4.27 -27.82 -4.99
N GLY A 68 5.33 -27.19 -4.47
CA GLY A 68 6.73 -27.48 -4.81
C GLY A 68 7.38 -26.48 -5.77
N VAL A 69 6.78 -25.32 -6.01
CA VAL A 69 7.35 -24.30 -6.90
C VAL A 69 7.70 -23.01 -6.15
N ARG A 70 8.68 -22.26 -6.67
CA ARG A 70 9.00 -20.92 -6.15
C ARG A 70 7.82 -19.97 -6.36
N SER A 71 7.42 -19.27 -5.30
CA SER A 71 6.28 -18.37 -5.28
C SER A 71 6.56 -17.09 -4.50
N MET A 72 5.76 -16.07 -4.75
CA MET A 72 5.85 -14.79 -4.02
C MET A 72 4.49 -14.16 -3.80
N CYS A 73 4.43 -13.30 -2.79
CA CYS A 73 3.37 -12.31 -2.67
C CYS A 73 3.95 -10.91 -2.48
N VAL A 74 3.20 -9.89 -2.94
CA VAL A 74 3.68 -8.51 -2.93
C VAL A 74 2.66 -7.61 -2.23
N MET A 75 3.16 -6.75 -1.33
CA MET A 75 2.31 -5.85 -0.55
C MET A 75 3.11 -4.69 0.03
N LYS A 76 2.40 -3.67 0.48
CA LYS A 76 2.99 -2.64 1.35
C LYS A 76 2.92 -3.06 2.84
N HIS A 77 3.59 -2.28 3.73
CA HIS A 77 3.66 -2.60 5.15
C HIS A 77 2.28 -2.76 5.84
N VAL A 78 1.29 -1.93 5.52
CA VAL A 78 -0.07 -2.08 6.10
C VAL A 78 -0.77 -3.35 5.62
N GLY A 79 -0.47 -3.80 4.40
CA GLY A 79 -0.93 -5.09 3.87
C GLY A 79 -0.32 -6.27 4.62
N MET A 80 0.91 -6.14 5.13
CA MET A 80 1.53 -7.16 5.96
C MET A 80 0.75 -7.41 7.25
N ASN A 81 0.07 -6.40 7.80
CA ASN A 81 -0.82 -6.59 8.95
C ASN A 81 -2.00 -7.52 8.60
N VAL A 82 -2.54 -7.40 7.38
CA VAL A 82 -3.62 -8.28 6.87
C VAL A 82 -3.09 -9.69 6.61
N ALA A 83 -1.86 -9.82 6.13
CA ALA A 83 -1.16 -11.07 5.84
C ALA A 83 -0.48 -11.72 7.07
N ALA A 84 -0.56 -11.11 8.25
CA ALA A 84 0.18 -11.57 9.43
C ALA A 84 -0.19 -13.01 9.82
N ASP A 85 -1.47 -13.35 9.90
CA ASP A 85 -1.91 -14.69 10.30
C ASP A 85 -1.33 -15.82 9.41
N PRO A 86 -1.48 -15.79 8.07
CA PRO A 86 -0.83 -16.79 7.23
C PRO A 86 0.70 -16.75 7.29
N LEU A 87 1.35 -15.57 7.45
CA LEU A 87 2.81 -15.48 7.60
C LEU A 87 3.31 -16.19 8.85
N TYR A 88 2.71 -15.91 10.02
CA TYR A 88 3.10 -16.54 11.29
C TYR A 88 2.94 -18.06 11.24
N THR A 89 1.87 -18.54 10.60
CA THR A 89 1.64 -19.97 10.42
C THR A 89 2.62 -20.57 9.40
N ALA A 90 2.91 -19.89 8.29
CA ALA A 90 3.90 -20.33 7.30
C ALA A 90 5.31 -20.43 7.89
N ALA A 91 5.65 -19.59 8.87
CA ALA A 91 6.91 -19.72 9.62
C ALA A 91 7.02 -21.07 10.32
N TYR A 92 5.94 -21.68 10.75
CA TYR A 92 5.91 -23.00 11.38
C TYR A 92 5.84 -24.13 10.35
N THR A 93 4.97 -24.04 9.34
CA THR A 93 4.86 -25.08 8.30
C THR A 93 6.13 -25.17 7.47
N GLY A 94 6.88 -24.08 7.35
CA GLY A 94 7.98 -24.00 6.40
C GLY A 94 7.49 -24.01 4.94
N VAL A 95 8.39 -24.30 4.04
CA VAL A 95 8.18 -24.26 2.59
C VAL A 95 8.46 -25.63 1.95
N ARG A 96 8.10 -25.78 0.67
CA ARG A 96 8.56 -26.88 -0.18
C ARG A 96 9.30 -26.30 -1.40
N GLY A 97 8.65 -25.48 -2.21
CA GLY A 97 9.33 -24.50 -3.06
C GLY A 97 9.53 -23.19 -2.28
N GLY A 98 10.55 -22.44 -2.62
CA GLY A 98 10.86 -21.19 -1.93
C GLY A 98 9.69 -20.19 -1.93
N LEU A 99 9.49 -19.49 -0.81
CA LEU A 99 8.44 -18.49 -0.63
C LEU A 99 9.05 -17.16 -0.20
N VAL A 100 8.81 -16.10 -0.98
CA VAL A 100 9.26 -14.74 -0.69
C VAL A 100 8.08 -13.79 -0.58
N LEU A 101 8.03 -13.02 0.51
CA LEU A 101 7.11 -11.90 0.67
C LEU A 101 7.87 -10.60 0.38
N VAL A 102 7.48 -9.90 -0.68
CA VAL A 102 8.00 -8.57 -0.98
C VAL A 102 7.14 -7.55 -0.24
N VAL A 103 7.76 -6.84 0.69
CA VAL A 103 7.07 -5.86 1.55
C VAL A 103 7.74 -4.51 1.41
N ALA A 104 6.97 -3.49 1.03
CA ALA A 104 7.49 -2.14 0.89
C ALA A 104 7.01 -1.24 2.03
N ASP A 105 7.95 -0.74 2.82
CA ASP A 105 7.73 0.27 3.85
C ASP A 105 7.68 1.68 3.23
N ASP A 106 7.00 2.60 3.90
CA ASP A 106 6.81 3.98 3.44
C ASP A 106 7.28 4.99 4.50
N PRO A 107 8.61 5.12 4.72
CA PRO A 107 9.16 6.13 5.60
C PRO A 107 8.70 7.54 5.18
N GLY A 108 8.15 8.30 6.14
CA GLY A 108 7.56 9.61 5.87
C GLY A 108 6.08 9.58 5.46
N MET A 109 5.48 8.41 5.33
CA MET A 109 4.04 8.25 5.06
C MET A 109 3.56 8.98 3.80
N TYR A 110 4.31 8.92 2.70
CA TYR A 110 3.95 9.62 1.46
C TYR A 110 2.62 9.11 0.87
N SER A 111 2.28 7.84 1.10
CA SER A 111 1.05 7.20 0.63
C SER A 111 0.40 6.28 1.66
N SER A 112 0.66 6.49 2.96
CA SER A 112 0.22 5.60 4.03
C SER A 112 -0.46 6.35 5.17
N GLN A 113 -1.35 5.66 5.88
CA GLN A 113 -2.08 6.21 7.03
C GLN A 113 -1.27 6.18 8.34
N ASN A 114 -0.17 5.46 8.38
CA ASN A 114 0.75 5.40 9.51
C ASN A 114 2.14 4.98 9.03
N GLU A 115 3.14 5.14 9.89
CA GLU A 115 4.51 4.71 9.68
C GLU A 115 4.74 3.39 10.42
N GLN A 116 5.28 2.38 9.73
CA GLN A 116 5.51 1.05 10.29
C GLN A 116 6.86 0.52 9.81
N ASP A 117 7.41 -0.43 10.57
CA ASP A 117 8.67 -1.10 10.26
C ASP A 117 8.44 -2.61 10.13
N SER A 118 8.51 -3.12 8.92
CA SER A 118 8.31 -4.55 8.62
C SER A 118 9.35 -5.46 9.28
N ARG A 119 10.52 -4.92 9.66
CA ARG A 119 11.56 -5.67 10.39
C ARG A 119 11.08 -6.17 11.75
N MET A 120 10.20 -5.39 12.42
CA MET A 120 9.58 -5.79 13.69
C MET A 120 8.66 -7.00 13.51
N VAL A 121 7.89 -7.02 12.41
CA VAL A 121 7.01 -8.17 12.09
C VAL A 121 7.83 -9.41 11.76
N ALA A 122 8.89 -9.26 10.94
CA ALA A 122 9.80 -10.36 10.63
C ALA A 122 10.40 -11.00 11.88
N ARG A 123 10.84 -10.16 12.83
CA ARG A 123 11.38 -10.59 14.11
C ARG A 123 10.34 -11.35 14.95
N ALA A 124 9.12 -10.81 15.03
CA ALA A 124 8.03 -11.43 15.79
C ALA A 124 7.54 -12.75 15.16
N ALA A 125 7.52 -12.84 13.84
CA ALA A 125 7.17 -14.05 13.09
C ALA A 125 8.32 -15.07 13.02
N MET A 126 9.53 -14.72 13.48
CA MET A 126 10.73 -15.57 13.41
C MET A 126 11.08 -16.00 11.99
N VAL A 127 11.01 -15.06 11.05
CA VAL A 127 11.38 -15.24 9.64
C VAL A 127 12.54 -14.33 9.26
N PRO A 128 13.42 -14.75 8.32
CA PRO A 128 14.48 -13.88 7.83
C PRO A 128 13.92 -12.73 7.01
N ILE A 129 14.62 -11.58 7.08
CA ILE A 129 14.34 -10.40 6.28
C ILE A 129 15.62 -9.90 5.64
N VAL A 130 15.59 -9.72 4.32
CA VAL A 130 16.69 -9.16 3.53
C VAL A 130 16.29 -7.79 2.99
N GLU A 131 17.27 -6.88 2.91
CA GLU A 131 17.03 -5.50 2.48
C GLU A 131 18.12 -5.00 1.54
N PRO A 132 17.80 -4.86 0.24
CA PRO A 132 18.74 -4.32 -0.75
C PRO A 132 18.88 -2.80 -0.64
N SER A 133 20.01 -2.26 -1.12
CA SER A 133 20.35 -0.84 -1.07
C SER A 133 20.18 -0.09 -2.40
N ASP A 134 20.01 -0.80 -3.50
CA ASP A 134 19.78 -0.25 -4.84
C ASP A 134 19.11 -1.28 -5.76
N SER A 135 18.83 -0.88 -7.01
CA SER A 135 18.14 -1.75 -7.98
C SER A 135 18.95 -3.01 -8.33
N ALA A 136 20.29 -2.94 -8.36
CA ALA A 136 21.13 -4.09 -8.66
C ALA A 136 21.02 -5.13 -7.54
N GLU A 137 21.17 -4.69 -6.29
CA GLU A 137 20.96 -5.57 -5.13
C GLU A 137 19.50 -6.05 -5.03
N ALA A 138 18.52 -5.25 -5.41
CA ALA A 138 17.11 -5.66 -5.39
C ALA A 138 16.86 -6.90 -6.24
N LYS A 139 17.48 -6.95 -7.45
CA LYS A 139 17.46 -8.15 -8.31
C LYS A 139 18.18 -9.33 -7.65
N GLU A 140 19.40 -9.11 -7.19
CA GLU A 140 20.24 -10.18 -6.62
C GLU A 140 19.65 -10.72 -5.31
N PHE A 141 19.15 -9.85 -4.43
CA PHE A 141 18.58 -10.26 -3.15
C PHE A 141 17.27 -11.02 -3.32
N MET A 142 16.53 -10.76 -4.40
CA MET A 142 15.35 -11.57 -4.72
C MET A 142 15.74 -13.03 -5.00
N LYS A 143 16.80 -13.27 -5.77
CA LYS A 143 17.35 -14.62 -6.01
C LYS A 143 17.85 -15.23 -4.71
N TYR A 144 18.63 -14.47 -3.96
CA TYR A 144 19.20 -14.90 -2.69
C TYR A 144 18.14 -15.23 -1.63
N ALA A 145 17.01 -14.51 -1.62
CA ALA A 145 15.89 -14.78 -0.72
C ALA A 145 15.27 -16.17 -0.95
N TYR A 146 15.21 -16.64 -2.20
CA TYR A 146 14.76 -18.00 -2.49
C TYR A 146 15.75 -19.04 -1.99
N ASP A 147 17.05 -18.82 -2.17
CA ASP A 147 18.08 -19.75 -1.68
C ASP A 147 18.03 -19.84 -0.14
N LEU A 148 17.82 -18.72 0.56
CA LEU A 148 17.59 -18.70 2.01
C LEU A 148 16.31 -19.44 2.40
N SER A 149 15.22 -19.19 1.68
CA SER A 149 13.92 -19.80 1.95
C SER A 149 14.01 -21.34 1.88
N GLU A 150 14.62 -21.85 0.84
CA GLU A 150 14.76 -23.28 0.60
C GLU A 150 15.77 -23.92 1.56
N LYS A 151 16.93 -23.26 1.79
CA LYS A 151 17.96 -23.74 2.72
C LYS A 151 17.44 -23.90 4.15
N TYR A 152 16.65 -22.94 4.61
CA TYR A 152 16.20 -22.88 6.00
C TYR A 152 14.74 -23.31 6.22
N ASP A 153 14.06 -23.81 5.19
CA ASP A 153 12.65 -24.25 5.29
C ASP A 153 11.75 -23.19 5.90
N THR A 154 11.75 -21.95 5.36
CA THR A 154 11.04 -20.80 5.93
C THR A 154 10.66 -19.79 4.85
N PRO A 155 9.52 -19.08 4.96
CA PRO A 155 9.31 -17.89 4.14
C PRO A 155 10.40 -16.84 4.45
N VAL A 156 10.73 -16.01 3.46
CA VAL A 156 11.68 -14.89 3.57
C VAL A 156 10.97 -13.60 3.20
N ILE A 157 11.22 -12.53 3.95
CA ILE A 157 10.75 -11.19 3.59
C ILE A 157 11.88 -10.48 2.83
N LEU A 158 11.57 -9.97 1.62
CA LEU A 158 12.38 -8.97 0.96
C LEU A 158 11.76 -7.61 1.22
N ARG A 159 12.46 -6.80 2.02
CA ARG A 159 12.03 -5.44 2.37
C ARG A 159 12.51 -4.44 1.34
N SER A 160 11.60 -3.60 0.88
CA SER A 160 11.88 -2.39 0.12
C SER A 160 11.40 -1.16 0.89
N THR A 161 11.79 0.02 0.45
CA THR A 161 11.25 1.29 0.93
C THR A 161 10.83 2.14 -0.26
N THR A 162 10.02 3.18 -0.05
CA THR A 162 9.55 4.09 -1.11
C THR A 162 10.70 4.59 -1.99
N ARG A 163 11.83 4.96 -1.38
CA ARG A 163 12.98 5.47 -2.14
C ARG A 163 13.61 4.39 -3.01
N LEU A 164 13.84 3.20 -2.47
CA LEU A 164 14.37 2.09 -3.24
C LEU A 164 13.42 1.68 -4.37
N SER A 165 12.14 1.54 -4.07
CA SER A 165 11.11 1.12 -5.03
C SER A 165 11.10 1.98 -6.29
N HIS A 166 11.30 3.29 -6.13
CA HIS A 166 11.20 4.28 -7.21
C HIS A 166 12.54 4.87 -7.66
N SER A 167 13.68 4.44 -7.10
CA SER A 167 15.00 4.82 -7.58
C SER A 167 15.41 3.99 -8.78
N GLN A 168 16.14 4.59 -9.72
CA GLN A 168 16.68 3.91 -10.88
C GLN A 168 18.15 3.54 -10.67
N GLY A 169 18.53 2.35 -11.10
CA GLY A 169 19.90 1.87 -11.09
C GLY A 169 20.22 1.02 -12.32
N LEU A 170 21.53 0.89 -12.61
CA LEU A 170 22.02 0.02 -13.67
C LEU A 170 22.02 -1.42 -13.17
N VAL A 171 21.27 -2.29 -13.81
CA VAL A 171 21.10 -3.70 -13.43
C VAL A 171 21.63 -4.59 -14.56
N GLU A 172 22.47 -5.54 -14.20
CA GLU A 172 22.94 -6.60 -15.09
C GLU A 172 21.90 -7.72 -15.15
N LEU A 173 21.50 -8.11 -16.37
CA LEU A 173 20.49 -9.13 -16.58
C LEU A 173 21.12 -10.50 -16.74
N GLU A 174 20.47 -11.53 -16.19
CA GLU A 174 20.87 -12.91 -16.29
C GLU A 174 19.74 -13.76 -16.88
N GLU A 175 20.09 -14.97 -17.29
CA GLU A 175 19.12 -15.94 -17.78
C GLU A 175 18.24 -16.45 -16.63
N ARG A 176 17.00 -16.81 -16.96
CA ARG A 176 16.09 -17.44 -16.03
C ARG A 176 16.60 -18.83 -15.64
N VAL A 177 16.63 -19.11 -14.35
CA VAL A 177 16.84 -20.47 -13.87
C VAL A 177 15.63 -21.31 -14.24
N GLU A 178 15.87 -22.51 -14.79
CA GLU A 178 14.79 -23.46 -15.06
C GLU A 178 14.05 -23.77 -13.76
N PRO A 179 12.74 -23.53 -13.71
CA PRO A 179 11.96 -23.81 -12.51
C PRO A 179 11.97 -25.29 -12.22
N PHE A 180 12.37 -25.67 -11.02
CA PHE A 180 12.19 -27.02 -10.54
C PHE A 180 10.78 -27.18 -9.95
N ASP A 181 10.24 -28.37 -10.10
CA ASP A 181 8.96 -28.77 -9.53
C ASP A 181 9.25 -29.95 -8.57
N ILE A 182 9.14 -29.67 -7.27
CA ILE A 182 9.36 -30.66 -6.24
C ILE A 182 8.07 -31.46 -6.04
N PRO A 183 8.02 -32.77 -6.35
CA PRO A 183 6.80 -33.54 -6.21
C PRO A 183 6.22 -33.48 -4.79
N TYR A 184 4.91 -33.31 -4.69
CA TYR A 184 4.24 -33.24 -3.38
C TYR A 184 4.40 -34.55 -2.62
N GLU A 185 4.81 -34.45 -1.37
CA GLU A 185 4.78 -35.54 -0.40
C GLU A 185 3.86 -35.17 0.76
N ARG A 186 3.01 -36.12 1.15
CA ARG A 186 2.10 -35.93 2.28
C ARG A 186 2.88 -35.92 3.59
N ASP A 187 2.91 -34.75 4.25
CA ASP A 187 3.50 -34.59 5.58
C ASP A 187 2.53 -33.81 6.48
N MET A 188 1.69 -34.55 7.20
CA MET A 188 0.71 -33.94 8.12
C MET A 188 1.38 -33.31 9.35
N ALA A 189 2.53 -33.82 9.77
CA ALA A 189 3.24 -33.27 10.91
C ALA A 189 3.84 -31.89 10.60
N LYS A 190 4.21 -31.67 9.33
CA LYS A 190 4.74 -30.41 8.84
C LYS A 190 3.65 -29.40 8.49
N TYR A 191 2.59 -29.81 7.76
CA TYR A 191 1.64 -28.86 7.15
C TYR A 191 0.33 -28.67 7.91
N VAL A 192 0.02 -29.52 8.91
CA VAL A 192 -1.21 -29.39 9.70
C VAL A 192 -0.90 -28.86 11.09
N MET A 193 -1.10 -27.57 11.29
CA MET A 193 -0.73 -26.87 12.54
C MET A 193 -1.76 -27.07 13.67
N MET A 194 -2.03 -28.35 14.01
CA MET A 194 -2.68 -28.65 15.28
C MET A 194 -1.68 -28.43 16.43
N PRO A 195 -2.13 -28.13 17.67
CA PRO A 195 -1.26 -27.82 18.82
C PRO A 195 -0.12 -28.82 19.01
N GLY A 196 -0.38 -30.12 18.88
CA GLY A 196 0.64 -31.16 19.04
C GLY A 196 1.74 -31.15 17.96
N ASN A 197 1.42 -30.72 16.74
CA ASN A 197 2.39 -30.51 15.66
C ASN A 197 3.11 -29.16 15.83
N ALA A 198 2.36 -28.09 16.15
CA ALA A 198 2.91 -26.76 16.34
C ALA A 198 3.99 -26.71 17.42
N ILE A 199 3.80 -27.41 18.56
CA ILE A 199 4.81 -27.52 19.63
C ILE A 199 6.13 -28.11 19.08
N LYS A 200 6.06 -29.16 18.25
CA LYS A 200 7.24 -29.77 17.64
C LYS A 200 7.89 -28.86 16.59
N ARG A 201 7.06 -28.20 15.78
CA ARG A 201 7.54 -27.24 14.76
C ARG A 201 8.18 -26.01 15.40
N HIS A 202 7.72 -25.56 16.58
CA HIS A 202 8.37 -24.48 17.29
C HIS A 202 9.84 -24.76 17.60
N VAL A 203 10.17 -25.98 18.02
CA VAL A 203 11.56 -26.41 18.21
C VAL A 203 12.40 -26.29 16.93
N VAL A 204 11.81 -26.63 15.78
CA VAL A 204 12.46 -26.47 14.47
C VAL A 204 12.67 -25.00 14.14
N VAL A 205 11.66 -24.15 14.37
CA VAL A 205 11.75 -22.69 14.17
C VAL A 205 12.89 -22.09 14.97
N GLU A 206 12.97 -22.40 16.26
CA GLU A 206 14.04 -21.91 17.15
C GLU A 206 15.44 -22.40 16.71
N ALA A 207 15.55 -23.68 16.33
CA ALA A 207 16.82 -24.25 15.91
C ALA A 207 17.34 -23.61 14.60
N ARG A 208 16.47 -23.42 13.60
CA ARG A 208 16.86 -22.78 12.34
C ARG A 208 17.24 -21.31 12.50
N MET A 209 16.55 -20.57 13.39
CA MET A 209 16.93 -19.18 13.68
C MET A 209 18.32 -19.08 14.31
N LYS A 210 18.67 -20.01 15.21
CA LYS A 210 20.01 -20.11 15.78
C LYS A 210 21.06 -20.46 14.72
N GLN A 211 20.78 -21.44 13.87
CA GLN A 211 21.69 -21.81 12.78
C GLN A 211 21.89 -20.66 11.80
N MET A 212 20.82 -19.97 11.43
CA MET A 212 20.87 -18.83 10.52
C MET A 212 21.67 -17.67 11.14
N ALA A 213 21.56 -17.43 12.45
CA ALA A 213 22.33 -16.40 13.15
C ALA A 213 23.85 -16.68 13.10
N GLU A 214 24.27 -17.94 13.18
CA GLU A 214 25.68 -18.31 13.00
C GLU A 214 26.10 -18.15 11.54
N ASP A 215 25.32 -18.65 10.58
CA ASP A 215 25.62 -18.54 9.15
C ASP A 215 25.63 -17.07 8.67
N ALA A 216 24.81 -16.20 9.26
CA ALA A 216 24.72 -14.78 8.92
C ALA A 216 26.06 -14.05 8.95
N ASN A 217 27.00 -14.50 9.79
CA ASN A 217 28.32 -13.91 9.92
C ASN A 217 29.19 -14.06 8.65
N SER A 218 28.87 -14.97 7.76
CA SER A 218 29.62 -15.25 6.53
C SER A 218 28.80 -15.06 5.25
N LEU A 219 27.55 -14.61 5.36
CA LEU A 219 26.69 -14.40 4.20
C LEU A 219 27.20 -13.24 3.32
N PRO A 220 27.33 -13.42 2.00
CA PRO A 220 27.90 -12.43 1.10
C PRO A 220 27.06 -11.15 0.98
N ILE A 221 25.78 -11.19 1.36
CA ILE A 221 24.91 -10.02 1.38
C ILE A 221 25.20 -9.06 2.55
N ASN A 222 25.97 -9.51 3.55
CA ASN A 222 26.51 -8.66 4.60
C ASN A 222 27.93 -8.25 4.21
N ARG A 223 28.17 -6.97 3.93
CA ARG A 223 29.43 -6.48 3.36
C ARG A 223 30.14 -5.53 4.30
N VAL A 224 31.44 -5.77 4.55
CA VAL A 224 32.32 -4.89 5.31
C VAL A 224 33.24 -4.13 4.37
N GLU A 225 33.30 -2.82 4.52
CA GLU A 225 34.22 -1.92 3.81
C GLU A 225 35.07 -1.18 4.85
N TYR A 226 36.32 -1.56 5.02
CA TYR A 226 37.25 -0.86 5.88
C TYR A 226 37.97 0.24 5.07
N ASN A 227 37.79 1.49 5.50
CA ASN A 227 38.47 2.65 4.99
C ASN A 227 39.10 3.44 6.19
N ASP A 228 38.60 4.64 6.50
CA ASP A 228 38.95 5.36 7.71
C ASP A 228 38.33 4.71 8.93
N LEU A 229 39.15 4.20 9.83
CA LEU A 229 38.74 3.53 11.06
C LEU A 229 38.32 4.49 12.17
N SER A 230 38.57 5.79 12.02
CA SER A 230 38.11 6.80 13.00
C SER A 230 36.60 6.88 13.09
N VAL A 231 35.90 6.50 12.01
CA VAL A 231 34.43 6.52 11.91
C VAL A 231 33.90 5.28 11.18
N GLY A 232 33.02 4.55 11.83
CA GLY A 232 32.33 3.41 11.26
C GLY A 232 30.79 3.57 11.30
N PHE A 233 30.14 3.09 10.26
CA PHE A 233 28.68 3.00 10.19
C PHE A 233 28.23 1.55 10.05
N ILE A 234 27.24 1.16 10.84
CA ILE A 234 26.41 -0.01 10.56
C ILE A 234 25.12 0.50 9.95
N THR A 235 24.77 0.00 8.77
CA THR A 235 23.63 0.50 7.99
C THR A 235 23.02 -0.58 7.11
N ASN A 236 21.83 -0.34 6.56
CA ASN A 236 21.07 -1.26 5.73
C ASN A 236 20.27 -0.51 4.67
N GLY A 237 19.78 -1.24 3.67
CA GLY A 237 18.89 -0.69 2.65
C GLY A 237 19.44 0.58 1.99
N ILE A 238 18.53 1.46 1.62
CA ILE A 238 18.88 2.73 0.96
C ILE A 238 19.73 3.65 1.84
N ALA A 239 19.67 3.51 3.17
CA ALA A 239 20.47 4.31 4.09
C ALA A 239 21.99 4.11 3.86
N TYR A 240 22.40 2.95 3.34
CA TYR A 240 23.79 2.72 2.90
C TYR A 240 24.24 3.73 1.85
N GLN A 241 23.40 4.03 0.85
CA GLN A 241 23.74 4.99 -0.20
C GLN A 241 23.96 6.40 0.36
N TYR A 242 23.18 6.79 1.36
CA TYR A 242 23.33 8.10 2.03
C TYR A 242 24.64 8.20 2.82
N VAL A 243 25.07 7.09 3.45
CA VAL A 243 26.38 7.04 4.11
C VAL A 243 27.50 7.22 3.10
N LYS A 244 27.44 6.49 1.98
CA LYS A 244 28.45 6.57 0.92
C LYS A 244 28.51 7.94 0.26
N GLU A 245 27.39 8.63 0.12
CA GLU A 245 27.32 10.00 -0.39
C GLU A 245 27.88 11.03 0.59
N ALA A 246 27.50 10.93 1.88
CA ALA A 246 27.88 11.92 2.88
C ALA A 246 29.32 11.76 3.37
N MET A 247 29.75 10.51 3.54
CA MET A 247 31.07 10.15 4.10
C MET A 247 31.71 8.97 3.35
N PRO A 248 32.15 9.17 2.09
CA PRO A 248 32.64 8.08 1.24
C PRO A 248 33.89 7.38 1.79
N GLN A 249 34.64 8.05 2.70
CA GLN A 249 35.84 7.49 3.33
C GLN A 249 35.57 6.76 4.65
N ALA A 250 34.34 6.81 5.21
CA ALA A 250 34.04 6.10 6.43
C ALA A 250 34.08 4.57 6.22
N SER A 251 34.43 3.84 7.26
CA SER A 251 34.26 2.38 7.29
C SER A 251 32.78 2.03 7.40
N VAL A 252 32.31 1.03 6.66
CA VAL A 252 30.90 0.67 6.63
C VAL A 252 30.72 -0.84 6.78
N LEU A 253 29.84 -1.25 7.68
CA LEU A 253 29.23 -2.56 7.68
C LEU A 253 27.82 -2.43 7.12
N LYS A 254 27.62 -2.86 5.88
CA LYS A 254 26.34 -2.92 5.21
C LYS A 254 25.68 -4.26 5.50
N LEU A 255 24.54 -4.21 6.19
CA LEU A 255 23.76 -5.39 6.50
C LEU A 255 22.74 -5.65 5.38
N GLY A 256 22.78 -6.83 4.79
CA GLY A 256 21.79 -7.31 3.82
C GLY A 256 20.73 -8.20 4.48
N LEU A 257 21.12 -8.99 5.53
CA LEU A 257 20.22 -9.75 6.38
C LEU A 257 20.01 -9.02 7.69
N LEU A 258 18.75 -8.75 8.04
CA LEU A 258 18.37 -7.95 9.22
C LEU A 258 17.68 -8.77 10.34
N ASN A 259 17.32 -10.00 10.05
CA ASN A 259 16.83 -10.96 11.05
C ASN A 259 17.16 -12.38 10.59
N PRO A 260 17.97 -13.13 11.36
CA PRO A 260 18.76 -12.68 12.52
C PRO A 260 19.98 -11.84 12.12
N LEU A 261 20.45 -10.98 13.01
CA LEU A 261 21.64 -10.18 12.78
C LEU A 261 22.95 -10.98 12.91
N PRO A 262 24.00 -10.66 12.12
CA PRO A 262 25.32 -11.30 12.16
C PRO A 262 26.15 -10.79 13.36
N ARG A 263 25.89 -11.31 14.54
CA ARG A 263 26.44 -10.77 15.79
C ARG A 263 27.96 -10.69 15.80
N LYS A 264 28.67 -11.78 15.43
CA LYS A 264 30.14 -11.80 15.45
C LYS A 264 30.73 -10.77 14.49
N LEU A 265 30.18 -10.67 13.28
CA LEU A 265 30.60 -9.69 12.29
C LEU A 265 30.41 -8.25 12.78
N ILE A 266 29.28 -7.97 13.47
CA ILE A 266 29.01 -6.67 14.08
C ILE A 266 29.98 -6.38 15.24
N GLU A 267 30.25 -7.34 16.12
CA GLU A 267 31.20 -7.22 17.22
C GLU A 267 32.63 -6.95 16.71
N GLU A 268 33.07 -7.69 15.67
CA GLU A 268 34.38 -7.50 15.03
C GLU A 268 34.51 -6.12 14.35
N PHE A 269 33.48 -5.70 13.62
CA PHE A 269 33.45 -4.37 13.00
C PHE A 269 33.49 -3.26 14.07
N ALA A 270 32.64 -3.39 15.07
CA ALA A 270 32.57 -2.43 16.17
C ALA A 270 33.91 -2.31 16.93
N ALA A 271 34.64 -3.41 17.10
CA ALA A 271 35.94 -3.39 17.78
C ALA A 271 37.03 -2.63 17.00
N ARG A 272 36.90 -2.53 15.68
CA ARG A 272 37.93 -1.93 14.79
C ARG A 272 37.76 -0.44 14.56
N VAL A 273 36.60 0.13 14.76
CA VAL A 273 36.35 1.56 14.53
C VAL A 273 36.31 2.34 15.84
N ASP A 274 36.78 3.60 15.83
CA ASP A 274 36.80 4.43 17.04
C ASP A 274 35.39 4.91 17.39
N LYS A 275 34.72 5.58 16.47
CA LYS A 275 33.33 6.03 16.60
C LYS A 275 32.42 5.11 15.79
N LEU A 276 31.31 4.70 16.37
CA LEU A 276 30.37 3.80 15.75
C LEU A 276 28.99 4.44 15.69
N TYR A 277 28.46 4.58 14.47
CA TYR A 277 27.11 5.04 14.23
C TYR A 277 26.25 3.90 13.67
N ILE A 278 24.99 3.83 14.13
CA ILE A 278 23.96 2.97 13.52
C ILE A 278 23.00 3.88 12.77
N PHE A 279 23.00 3.74 11.46
CA PHE A 279 22.23 4.59 10.56
C PHE A 279 21.19 3.77 9.81
N GLU A 280 20.01 3.69 10.41
CA GLU A 280 18.86 2.92 9.93
C GLU A 280 17.59 3.78 9.97
N GLU A 281 16.74 3.67 8.94
CA GLU A 281 15.44 4.36 8.92
C GLU A 281 14.46 3.69 9.88
N LEU A 282 13.42 4.41 10.28
CA LEU A 282 12.31 3.94 11.14
C LEU A 282 12.80 3.53 12.54
N GLU A 283 12.41 2.34 13.01
CA GLU A 283 12.64 1.88 14.36
C GLU A 283 14.11 1.44 14.62
N PRO A 284 14.59 1.50 15.87
CA PRO A 284 15.97 1.13 16.23
C PRO A 284 16.19 -0.40 16.26
N VAL A 285 15.82 -1.11 15.20
CA VAL A 285 15.83 -2.60 15.19
C VAL A 285 17.24 -3.17 15.28
N VAL A 286 18.19 -2.58 14.56
CA VAL A 286 19.61 -2.97 14.61
C VAL A 286 20.25 -2.40 15.87
N GLU A 287 20.00 -1.13 16.17
CA GLU A 287 20.59 -0.42 17.30
C GLU A 287 20.28 -1.10 18.64
N GLU A 288 19.02 -1.43 18.90
CA GLU A 288 18.61 -2.09 20.14
C GLU A 288 19.34 -3.42 20.35
N GLN A 289 19.44 -4.23 19.30
CA GLN A 289 20.14 -5.51 19.38
C GLN A 289 21.65 -5.32 19.63
N VAL A 290 22.28 -4.41 18.89
CA VAL A 290 23.72 -4.10 19.03
C VAL A 290 24.02 -3.61 20.45
N LYS A 291 23.20 -2.70 20.97
CA LYS A 291 23.35 -2.20 22.36
C LYS A 291 23.09 -3.28 23.40
N SER A 292 22.14 -4.19 23.15
CA SER A 292 21.83 -5.31 24.06
C SER A 292 23.02 -6.29 24.21
N TRP A 293 23.90 -6.36 23.20
CA TRP A 293 25.13 -7.16 23.27
C TRP A 293 26.30 -6.46 23.99
N GLY A 294 26.06 -5.25 24.53
CA GLY A 294 27.05 -4.50 25.30
C GLY A 294 27.93 -3.55 24.50
N ILE A 295 27.62 -3.32 23.23
CA ILE A 295 28.34 -2.36 22.35
C ILE A 295 27.84 -0.94 22.65
N LYS A 296 28.21 -0.40 23.80
CA LYS A 296 27.71 0.90 24.33
C LYS A 296 28.15 2.13 23.55
N LYS A 297 29.24 2.04 22.74
CA LYS A 297 29.73 3.15 21.94
C LYS A 297 28.89 3.40 20.67
N ALA A 298 27.96 2.53 20.34
CA ALA A 298 27.07 2.71 19.21
C ALA A 298 26.11 3.88 19.45
N VAL A 299 26.10 4.83 18.55
CA VAL A 299 25.23 6.01 18.56
C VAL A 299 24.25 5.89 17.40
N GLY A 300 22.96 6.00 17.64
CA GLY A 300 21.92 5.86 16.63
C GLY A 300 20.81 6.90 16.84
N LYS A 301 19.67 6.48 17.33
CA LYS A 301 18.48 7.34 17.48
C LYS A 301 18.64 8.46 18.51
N GLU A 302 19.73 8.50 19.28
CA GLU A 302 20.07 9.68 20.09
C GLU A 302 20.32 10.93 19.25
N ILE A 303 20.80 10.75 18.01
CA ILE A 303 21.08 11.87 17.09
C ILE A 303 20.31 11.79 15.79
N PHE A 304 19.82 10.60 15.42
CA PHE A 304 19.00 10.38 14.23
C PHE A 304 17.52 10.22 14.60
N THR A 305 16.64 10.79 13.80
CA THR A 305 15.18 10.69 14.04
C THR A 305 14.66 9.26 13.81
N VAL A 306 13.57 8.90 14.49
CA VAL A 306 12.76 7.71 14.14
C VAL A 306 11.71 8.02 13.08
N GLN A 307 11.53 9.30 12.72
CA GLN A 307 10.47 9.76 11.84
C GLN A 307 11.00 10.09 10.46
N GLY A 308 10.28 9.64 9.45
CA GLY A 308 10.47 10.05 8.09
C GLY A 308 11.65 9.39 7.37
N GLU A 309 11.84 9.81 6.14
CA GLU A 309 12.88 9.33 5.26
C GLU A 309 14.23 9.97 5.62
N TYR A 310 15.30 9.19 5.56
CA TYR A 310 16.66 9.67 5.78
C TYR A 310 17.26 10.28 4.50
N SER A 311 18.39 10.97 4.69
CA SER A 311 19.17 11.55 3.59
C SER A 311 20.65 11.70 3.97
N ALA A 312 21.50 11.92 2.98
CA ALA A 312 22.92 12.25 3.18
C ALA A 312 23.09 13.53 4.02
N ASN A 313 22.18 14.49 3.89
CA ASN A 313 22.22 15.73 4.65
C ASN A 313 22.03 15.50 6.16
N LEU A 314 21.24 14.51 6.55
CA LEU A 314 21.08 14.16 7.97
C LEU A 314 22.43 13.76 8.60
N ILE A 315 23.26 13.03 7.87
CA ILE A 315 24.62 12.68 8.32
C ILE A 315 25.50 13.94 8.36
N ARG A 316 25.47 14.77 7.32
CA ARG A 316 26.25 16.03 7.27
C ARG A 316 25.93 16.93 8.46
N GLU A 317 24.67 17.08 8.80
CA GLU A 317 24.21 17.89 9.93
C GLU A 317 24.56 17.26 11.29
N ARG A 318 24.24 15.99 11.50
CA ARG A 318 24.31 15.36 12.83
C ARG A 318 25.70 14.82 13.18
N VAL A 319 26.47 14.37 12.19
CA VAL A 319 27.79 13.77 12.38
C VAL A 319 28.91 14.77 12.09
N LEU A 320 28.79 15.55 11.02
CA LEU A 320 29.81 16.49 10.58
C LEU A 320 29.60 17.92 11.10
N GLY A 321 28.44 18.23 11.70
CA GLY A 321 28.10 19.59 12.15
C GLY A 321 27.96 20.61 11.02
N GLN A 322 27.76 20.14 9.78
CA GLN A 322 27.60 20.99 8.60
C GLN A 322 26.14 21.44 8.51
N VAL A 323 25.91 22.73 8.59
CA VAL A 323 24.57 23.29 8.35
C VAL A 323 24.31 23.24 6.85
N SER A 324 23.28 22.49 6.44
CA SER A 324 22.83 22.50 5.05
C SER A 324 22.45 23.92 4.64
N GLN A 325 23.18 24.50 3.69
CA GLN A 325 22.78 25.73 3.00
C GLN A 325 21.68 25.41 1.97
N VAL A 326 20.62 24.75 2.41
CA VAL A 326 19.41 24.74 1.60
C VAL A 326 18.89 26.17 1.68
N ASP A 327 18.93 26.89 0.56
CA ASP A 327 18.19 28.13 0.42
C ASP A 327 16.78 27.87 0.98
N LYS A 328 16.40 28.66 1.99
CA LYS A 328 15.04 28.55 2.55
C LYS A 328 14.10 28.75 1.39
N ALA A 329 13.62 27.64 0.84
CA ALA A 329 12.73 27.65 -0.30
C ALA A 329 11.64 28.67 -0.01
N ALA A 330 11.37 29.57 -0.95
CA ALA A 330 10.28 30.52 -0.82
C ALA A 330 9.04 29.76 -0.34
N LYS A 331 8.34 30.26 0.68
CA LYS A 331 7.13 29.61 1.20
C LYS A 331 6.14 29.45 0.07
N VAL A 332 6.16 28.29 -0.59
CA VAL A 332 5.15 27.95 -1.59
C VAL A 332 3.86 27.54 -0.89
N PRO A 333 2.69 27.93 -1.41
CA PRO A 333 1.43 27.48 -0.86
C PRO A 333 1.35 25.95 -0.84
N ALA A 334 0.88 25.39 0.27
CA ALA A 334 0.62 23.96 0.35
C ALA A 334 -0.40 23.54 -0.73
N ARG A 335 -0.13 22.44 -1.42
CA ARG A 335 -1.01 21.84 -2.42
C ARG A 335 -1.45 20.46 -1.95
N PRO A 336 -2.44 20.37 -1.04
CA PRO A 336 -2.93 19.08 -0.59
C PRO A 336 -3.54 18.31 -1.76
N PRO A 337 -3.49 16.97 -1.73
CA PRO A 337 -4.18 16.16 -2.72
C PRO A 337 -5.67 16.44 -2.70
N ILE A 338 -6.30 16.50 -3.87
CA ILE A 338 -7.73 16.71 -4.04
C ILE A 338 -8.30 15.72 -5.05
N LEU A 339 -9.60 15.46 -4.98
CA LEU A 339 -10.29 14.66 -5.98
C LEU A 339 -10.15 15.27 -7.38
N CYS A 340 -10.08 14.44 -8.42
CA CYS A 340 -9.90 14.87 -9.81
C CYS A 340 -11.08 15.69 -10.35
N PRO A 341 -10.90 16.48 -11.43
CA PRO A 341 -12.02 17.03 -12.19
C PRO A 341 -12.95 15.91 -12.67
N GLY A 342 -14.26 16.07 -12.49
CA GLY A 342 -15.25 15.06 -12.89
C GLY A 342 -15.21 13.75 -12.12
N CYS A 343 -14.52 13.70 -10.98
CA CYS A 343 -14.56 12.54 -10.10
C CYS A 343 -15.98 12.27 -9.59
N PRO A 344 -16.53 11.04 -9.73
CA PRO A 344 -17.89 10.72 -9.29
C PRO A 344 -18.09 10.88 -7.78
N HIS A 345 -17.05 10.65 -6.98
CA HIS A 345 -17.14 10.78 -5.51
C HIS A 345 -17.53 12.20 -5.07
N ARG A 346 -17.16 13.25 -5.84
CA ARG A 346 -17.57 14.65 -5.55
C ARG A 346 -19.08 14.82 -5.52
N SER A 347 -19.77 14.11 -6.39
CA SER A 347 -21.20 14.18 -6.52
C SER A 347 -21.90 13.66 -5.25
N VAL A 348 -21.49 12.51 -4.77
CA VAL A 348 -22.01 11.89 -3.54
C VAL A 348 -21.72 12.79 -2.33
N TYR A 349 -20.49 13.28 -2.19
CA TYR A 349 -20.12 14.16 -1.08
C TYR A 349 -20.80 15.52 -1.11
N ALA A 350 -21.10 16.06 -2.29
CA ALA A 350 -21.89 17.28 -2.42
C ALA A 350 -23.30 17.10 -1.84
N VAL A 351 -23.92 15.92 -2.02
CA VAL A 351 -25.23 15.59 -1.44
C VAL A 351 -25.11 15.39 0.08
N LEU A 352 -24.15 14.58 0.55
CA LEU A 352 -23.96 14.33 1.98
C LEU A 352 -23.70 15.64 2.75
N ASN A 353 -22.84 16.52 2.21
CA ASN A 353 -22.58 17.84 2.79
C ASN A 353 -23.85 18.70 2.82
N LYS A 354 -24.64 18.73 1.73
CA LYS A 354 -25.92 19.45 1.66
C LYS A 354 -26.90 18.97 2.73
N LEU A 355 -26.93 17.66 2.97
CA LEU A 355 -27.84 17.02 3.94
C LEU A 355 -27.29 17.06 5.37
N LYS A 356 -26.05 17.49 5.57
CA LYS A 356 -25.33 17.47 6.86
C LYS A 356 -25.21 16.06 7.44
N ILE A 357 -24.98 15.08 6.58
CA ILE A 357 -24.75 13.70 6.95
C ILE A 357 -23.26 13.47 7.15
N HIS A 358 -22.90 12.90 8.28
CA HIS A 358 -21.55 12.48 8.63
C HIS A 358 -21.19 11.15 7.96
N ALA A 359 -19.94 10.92 7.68
CA ALA A 359 -19.50 9.66 7.10
C ALA A 359 -18.36 9.01 7.88
N ALA A 360 -18.58 7.76 8.29
CA ALA A 360 -17.51 6.84 8.61
C ALA A 360 -16.85 6.43 7.27
N GLY A 361 -15.65 6.94 7.01
CA GLY A 361 -14.93 6.74 5.76
C GLY A 361 -13.99 5.55 5.78
N ASP A 362 -13.48 5.24 4.62
CA ASP A 362 -12.56 4.15 4.37
C ASP A 362 -11.33 4.62 3.57
N ILE A 363 -10.43 3.71 3.20
CA ILE A 363 -9.17 3.99 2.51
C ILE A 363 -9.34 3.90 0.99
N GLY A 364 -9.10 5.00 0.30
CA GLY A 364 -9.15 5.12 -1.17
C GLY A 364 -9.18 6.58 -1.59
N CYS A 365 -9.32 6.86 -2.89
CA CYS A 365 -9.44 8.25 -3.38
C CYS A 365 -10.55 9.02 -2.66
N TYR A 366 -11.61 8.35 -2.30
CA TYR A 366 -12.76 8.92 -1.62
C TYR A 366 -12.47 9.39 -0.18
N THR A 367 -11.36 8.97 0.46
CA THR A 367 -10.88 9.56 1.73
C THR A 367 -10.68 11.07 1.61
N LEU A 368 -10.37 11.56 0.40
CA LEU A 368 -10.23 13.00 0.12
C LEU A 368 -11.54 13.78 0.26
N GLY A 369 -12.66 13.12 0.52
CA GLY A 369 -13.90 13.74 0.98
C GLY A 369 -13.78 14.43 2.36
N ALA A 370 -12.72 14.15 3.12
CA ALA A 370 -12.38 14.84 4.35
C ALA A 370 -11.84 16.27 4.09
N VAL A 371 -11.29 16.53 2.90
CA VAL A 371 -10.66 17.81 2.55
C VAL A 371 -11.72 18.83 2.15
N ALA A 372 -11.52 20.09 2.61
CA ALA A 372 -12.39 21.21 2.21
C ALA A 372 -12.43 21.37 0.67
N PRO A 373 -13.57 21.80 0.08
CA PRO A 373 -14.81 22.22 0.72
C PRO A 373 -15.80 21.08 0.99
N LEU A 374 -15.44 19.82 0.72
CA LEU A 374 -16.34 18.67 0.91
C LEU A 374 -16.56 18.40 2.39
N SER A 375 -15.50 18.15 3.15
CA SER A 375 -15.50 18.01 4.62
C SER A 375 -16.63 17.10 5.17
N VAL A 376 -16.77 15.90 4.61
CA VAL A 376 -17.86 14.96 4.94
C VAL A 376 -17.35 13.74 5.69
N ILE A 377 -16.09 13.34 5.44
CA ILE A 377 -15.49 12.18 6.09
C ILE A 377 -14.98 12.58 7.47
N ASP A 378 -15.49 11.95 8.52
CA ASP A 378 -15.14 12.24 9.92
C ASP A 378 -14.17 11.22 10.51
N THR A 379 -14.13 9.99 10.00
CA THR A 379 -13.25 8.92 10.50
C THR A 379 -12.66 8.12 9.35
N THR A 380 -11.41 7.66 9.51
CA THR A 380 -10.74 6.70 8.61
C THR A 380 -9.76 5.88 9.44
N ILE A 381 -9.86 4.54 9.37
CA ILE A 381 -9.04 3.62 10.18
C ILE A 381 -8.15 2.77 9.26
N CYS A 382 -8.72 1.77 8.63
CA CYS A 382 -8.06 0.85 7.71
C CYS A 382 -9.05 0.37 6.64
N MET A 383 -8.56 -0.35 5.62
CA MET A 383 -9.41 -0.83 4.53
C MET A 383 -10.54 -1.73 5.06
N GLY A 384 -11.78 -1.38 4.70
CA GLY A 384 -13.00 -2.09 5.11
C GLY A 384 -13.59 -1.69 6.46
N ALA A 385 -12.95 -0.78 7.20
CA ALA A 385 -13.35 -0.45 8.56
C ALA A 385 -14.56 0.49 8.66
N SER A 386 -14.91 1.24 7.61
CA SER A 386 -16.01 2.22 7.64
C SER A 386 -17.33 1.61 8.13
N ILE A 387 -17.69 0.45 7.61
CA ILE A 387 -18.91 -0.27 7.93
C ILE A 387 -18.91 -0.74 9.39
N SER A 388 -17.83 -1.38 9.84
CA SER A 388 -17.68 -1.83 11.23
C SER A 388 -17.61 -0.67 12.22
N THR A 389 -17.04 0.46 11.83
CA THR A 389 -16.99 1.68 12.65
C THR A 389 -18.40 2.23 12.87
N LEU A 390 -19.21 2.36 11.80
CA LEU A 390 -20.60 2.78 11.91
C LEU A 390 -21.40 1.81 12.80
N HIS A 391 -21.22 0.49 12.60
CA HIS A 391 -21.85 -0.53 13.44
C HIS A 391 -21.47 -0.38 14.93
N GLY A 392 -20.19 -0.17 15.22
CA GLY A 392 -19.69 0.05 16.57
C GLY A 392 -20.30 1.30 17.23
N MET A 393 -20.45 2.38 16.47
CA MET A 393 -21.11 3.62 16.93
C MET A 393 -22.58 3.36 17.27
N GLU A 394 -23.30 2.59 16.44
CA GLU A 394 -24.67 2.20 16.70
C GLU A 394 -24.80 1.39 18.00
N LYS A 395 -23.97 0.36 18.17
CA LYS A 395 -24.03 -0.48 19.38
C LYS A 395 -23.64 0.29 20.64
N ALA A 396 -22.78 1.29 20.53
CA ALA A 396 -22.38 2.13 21.66
C ALA A 396 -23.42 3.19 22.07
N LYS A 397 -24.12 3.79 21.10
CA LYS A 397 -24.98 4.98 21.32
C LYS A 397 -26.42 4.78 20.85
N GLY A 398 -26.71 3.66 20.23
CA GLY A 398 -28.01 3.35 19.66
C GLY A 398 -28.27 4.00 18.30
N ARG A 399 -29.37 3.58 17.68
CA ARG A 399 -29.76 4.01 16.33
C ARG A 399 -29.94 5.53 16.19
N GLU A 400 -30.51 6.19 17.18
CA GLU A 400 -30.74 7.64 17.14
C GLU A 400 -29.44 8.41 16.90
N TYR A 401 -28.31 7.93 17.46
CA TYR A 401 -27.02 8.54 17.27
C TYR A 401 -26.53 8.47 15.82
N ILE A 402 -26.77 7.36 15.13
CA ILE A 402 -26.29 7.15 13.75
C ILE A 402 -27.26 7.63 12.67
N LYS A 403 -28.42 8.23 13.03
CA LYS A 403 -29.40 8.72 12.04
C LYS A 403 -28.83 9.72 11.01
N ASN A 404 -27.78 10.44 11.38
CA ASN A 404 -27.09 11.38 10.49
C ASN A 404 -25.72 10.85 10.04
N TRP A 405 -25.52 9.53 10.09
CA TRP A 405 -24.28 8.88 9.70
C TRP A 405 -24.50 7.85 8.61
N VAL A 406 -23.50 7.72 7.75
CA VAL A 406 -23.39 6.64 6.75
C VAL A 406 -21.99 6.04 6.81
N ALA A 407 -21.83 4.79 6.38
CA ALA A 407 -20.52 4.25 6.04
C ALA A 407 -20.27 4.48 4.54
N VAL A 408 -19.09 4.96 4.18
CA VAL A 408 -18.69 5.19 2.78
C VAL A 408 -17.46 4.34 2.46
N ILE A 409 -17.55 3.53 1.40
CA ILE A 409 -16.51 2.59 0.99
C ILE A 409 -16.44 2.51 -0.54
N GLY A 410 -15.24 2.37 -1.11
CA GLY A 410 -15.07 2.12 -2.55
C GLY A 410 -15.30 0.65 -2.92
N ASP A 411 -15.55 0.40 -4.20
CA ASP A 411 -15.78 -0.94 -4.77
C ASP A 411 -14.64 -1.92 -4.49
N SER A 412 -13.40 -1.55 -4.79
CA SER A 412 -12.21 -2.37 -4.50
C SER A 412 -12.06 -2.65 -3.00
N THR A 413 -12.22 -1.63 -2.16
CA THR A 413 -12.12 -1.77 -0.69
C THR A 413 -13.26 -2.60 -0.12
N PHE A 414 -14.45 -2.52 -0.71
CA PHE A 414 -15.57 -3.39 -0.37
C PHE A 414 -15.22 -4.86 -0.66
N MET A 415 -14.62 -5.15 -1.80
CA MET A 415 -14.14 -6.49 -2.15
C MET A 415 -12.97 -6.94 -1.26
N HIS A 416 -12.15 -6.01 -0.76
CA HIS A 416 -11.01 -6.32 0.12
C HIS A 416 -11.46 -6.92 1.45
N THR A 417 -12.26 -6.20 2.22
CA THR A 417 -12.74 -6.62 3.57
C THR A 417 -14.11 -6.08 3.93
N GLY A 418 -14.69 -5.16 3.14
CA GLY A 418 -15.99 -4.56 3.42
C GLY A 418 -17.14 -5.57 3.44
N ILE A 419 -17.05 -6.64 2.66
CA ILE A 419 -18.03 -7.74 2.64
C ILE A 419 -18.19 -8.36 4.03
N ASN A 420 -17.09 -8.65 4.71
CA ASN A 420 -17.10 -9.24 6.05
C ASN A 420 -17.75 -8.31 7.07
N SER A 421 -17.48 -7.01 6.97
CA SER A 421 -18.08 -5.99 7.83
C SER A 421 -19.56 -5.86 7.60
N LEU A 422 -20.02 -5.91 6.35
CA LEU A 422 -21.43 -5.87 5.98
C LEU A 422 -22.18 -7.13 6.47
N MET A 423 -21.60 -8.31 6.27
CA MET A 423 -22.12 -9.56 6.79
C MET A 423 -22.28 -9.51 8.32
N ASN A 424 -21.29 -8.95 9.02
CA ASN A 424 -21.34 -8.77 10.47
C ASN A 424 -22.49 -7.84 10.93
N MET A 425 -22.76 -6.75 10.18
CA MET A 425 -23.92 -5.88 10.46
C MET A 425 -25.25 -6.64 10.34
N VAL A 426 -25.41 -7.40 9.26
CA VAL A 426 -26.63 -8.20 9.03
C VAL A 426 -26.80 -9.25 10.13
N TYR A 427 -25.75 -10.04 10.38
CA TYR A 427 -25.76 -11.10 11.39
C TYR A 427 -26.12 -10.59 12.80
N ASN A 428 -25.63 -9.40 13.16
CA ASN A 428 -25.88 -8.80 14.47
C ASN A 428 -27.06 -7.81 14.48
N GLN A 429 -27.94 -7.89 13.48
CA GLN A 429 -29.18 -7.10 13.40
C GLN A 429 -28.91 -5.61 13.65
N ALA A 430 -27.92 -5.07 12.95
CA ALA A 430 -27.63 -3.65 12.98
C ALA A 430 -28.59 -2.87 12.09
N THR A 431 -28.51 -1.56 12.19
CA THR A 431 -29.16 -0.64 11.25
C THR A 431 -28.08 0.24 10.63
N GLY A 432 -28.46 1.10 9.71
CA GLY A 432 -27.55 2.07 9.10
C GLY A 432 -27.32 1.82 7.62
N THR A 433 -26.91 2.89 6.95
CA THR A 433 -26.76 2.93 5.50
C THR A 433 -25.28 2.85 5.10
N VAL A 434 -24.99 1.94 4.18
CA VAL A 434 -23.67 1.80 3.55
C VAL A 434 -23.72 2.34 2.12
N ILE A 435 -22.83 3.26 1.77
CA ILE A 435 -22.70 3.79 0.42
C ILE A 435 -21.44 3.21 -0.20
N ILE A 436 -21.62 2.36 -1.23
CA ILE A 436 -20.52 1.80 -2.01
C ILE A 436 -20.31 2.70 -3.22
N LEU A 437 -19.11 3.26 -3.33
CA LEU A 437 -18.70 4.14 -4.42
C LEU A 437 -18.04 3.30 -5.53
N ASP A 438 -18.84 2.80 -6.46
CA ASP A 438 -18.37 2.00 -7.59
C ASP A 438 -17.86 2.91 -8.71
N ASN A 439 -16.53 3.02 -8.80
CA ASN A 439 -15.86 3.73 -9.88
C ASN A 439 -15.11 2.81 -10.85
N SER A 440 -15.36 1.50 -10.74
CA SER A 440 -14.86 0.43 -11.61
C SER A 440 -13.33 0.34 -11.67
N THR A 441 -12.62 0.67 -10.57
CA THR A 441 -11.16 0.55 -10.51
C THR A 441 -10.61 0.78 -9.10
N THR A 442 -9.44 0.22 -8.80
CA THR A 442 -8.61 0.59 -7.64
C THR A 442 -7.84 1.86 -7.99
N GLY A 443 -8.49 3.03 -7.87
CA GLY A 443 -8.00 4.28 -8.45
C GLY A 443 -6.74 4.86 -7.81
N MET A 444 -6.58 4.75 -6.47
CA MET A 444 -5.52 5.43 -5.71
C MET A 444 -4.12 4.89 -6.04
N THR A 445 -3.99 3.63 -6.37
CA THR A 445 -2.72 2.94 -6.60
C THR A 445 -2.31 2.83 -8.06
N GLY A 446 -3.11 3.38 -9.01
CA GLY A 446 -2.78 3.40 -10.43
C GLY A 446 -3.82 2.76 -11.35
N HIS A 447 -5.07 2.62 -10.91
CA HIS A 447 -6.20 2.11 -11.69
C HIS A 447 -6.14 0.59 -11.98
N GLN A 448 -5.72 -0.20 -10.99
CA GLN A 448 -5.71 -1.65 -11.10
C GLN A 448 -7.13 -2.22 -11.15
N ASP A 449 -7.24 -3.34 -11.86
CA ASP A 449 -8.46 -4.14 -11.87
C ASP A 449 -8.64 -4.90 -10.55
N HIS A 450 -9.89 -5.25 -10.23
CA HIS A 450 -10.25 -6.07 -9.07
C HIS A 450 -11.45 -6.98 -9.40
N ALA A 451 -11.86 -7.83 -8.49
CA ALA A 451 -12.86 -8.86 -8.75
C ALA A 451 -14.19 -8.36 -9.37
N ALA A 452 -14.58 -7.10 -9.09
CA ALA A 452 -15.81 -6.53 -9.65
C ALA A 452 -15.61 -5.80 -10.99
N THR A 453 -14.38 -5.68 -11.52
CA THR A 453 -14.12 -5.06 -12.84
C THR A 453 -14.20 -6.05 -14.00
N GLY A 454 -14.08 -7.35 -13.72
CA GLY A 454 -14.15 -8.41 -14.73
C GLY A 454 -12.91 -8.52 -15.61
N LYS A 455 -11.73 -8.15 -15.08
CA LYS A 455 -10.47 -8.25 -15.78
C LYS A 455 -9.33 -8.64 -14.83
N THR A 456 -8.49 -9.59 -15.27
CA THR A 456 -7.33 -10.05 -14.49
C THR A 456 -6.13 -9.12 -14.65
N LEU A 457 -5.10 -9.27 -13.80
CA LEU A 457 -3.83 -8.53 -13.90
C LEU A 457 -3.20 -8.64 -15.31
N LYS A 458 -3.22 -9.83 -15.91
CA LYS A 458 -2.72 -10.06 -17.29
C LYS A 458 -3.71 -9.65 -18.40
N GLY A 459 -4.80 -8.97 -18.06
CA GLY A 459 -5.74 -8.38 -19.02
C GLY A 459 -6.80 -9.34 -19.56
N GLN A 460 -6.90 -10.57 -19.07
CA GLN A 460 -7.94 -11.52 -19.47
C GLN A 460 -9.31 -11.05 -18.98
N VAL A 461 -10.31 -11.09 -19.85
CA VAL A 461 -11.70 -10.80 -19.50
C VAL A 461 -12.31 -12.00 -18.80
N VAL A 462 -12.85 -11.80 -17.61
CA VAL A 462 -13.48 -12.81 -16.77
C VAL A 462 -14.82 -12.30 -16.25
N PRO A 463 -15.71 -13.17 -15.74
CA PRO A 463 -16.95 -12.72 -15.10
C PRO A 463 -16.67 -11.77 -13.93
N ALA A 464 -17.25 -10.58 -13.94
CA ALA A 464 -17.19 -9.64 -12.85
C ALA A 464 -18.09 -10.07 -11.69
N ILE A 465 -17.63 -9.88 -10.45
CA ILE A 465 -18.48 -10.05 -9.27
C ILE A 465 -19.56 -8.95 -9.25
N ASN A 466 -20.82 -9.36 -9.19
CA ASN A 466 -21.95 -8.44 -9.10
C ASN A 466 -22.14 -7.98 -7.63
N ILE A 467 -21.73 -6.75 -7.31
CA ILE A 467 -21.83 -6.18 -5.96
C ILE A 467 -23.29 -6.12 -5.49
N TYR A 468 -24.22 -5.72 -6.35
CA TYR A 468 -25.65 -5.71 -6.00
C TYR A 468 -26.16 -7.10 -5.61
N GLY A 469 -25.90 -8.09 -6.46
CA GLY A 469 -26.29 -9.48 -6.19
C GLY A 469 -25.65 -10.03 -4.92
N LEU A 470 -24.38 -9.67 -4.66
CA LEU A 470 -23.66 -10.05 -3.45
C LEU A 470 -24.32 -9.47 -2.19
N CYS A 471 -24.64 -8.19 -2.18
CA CYS A 471 -25.36 -7.55 -1.06
C CYS A 471 -26.75 -8.19 -0.83
N ARG A 472 -27.48 -8.49 -1.91
CA ARG A 472 -28.78 -9.18 -1.83
C ARG A 472 -28.64 -10.58 -1.25
N SER A 473 -27.59 -11.32 -1.60
CA SER A 473 -27.35 -12.69 -1.09
C SER A 473 -27.02 -12.72 0.40
N LEU A 474 -26.53 -11.61 0.98
CA LEU A 474 -26.35 -11.46 2.42
C LEU A 474 -27.68 -11.25 3.19
N GLY A 475 -28.82 -11.21 2.50
CA GLY A 475 -30.14 -11.01 3.12
C GLY A 475 -30.54 -9.55 3.27
N ILE A 476 -29.85 -8.61 2.63
CA ILE A 476 -30.21 -7.18 2.68
C ILE A 476 -31.36 -6.91 1.73
N GLU A 477 -32.48 -6.45 2.25
CA GLU A 477 -33.69 -6.16 1.45
C GLU A 477 -33.58 -4.80 0.72
N HIS A 478 -32.86 -3.86 1.30
CA HIS A 478 -32.73 -2.49 0.79
C HIS A 478 -31.36 -2.30 0.13
N VAL A 479 -31.28 -2.69 -1.14
CA VAL A 479 -30.10 -2.47 -1.98
C VAL A 479 -30.57 -1.73 -3.24
N CYS A 480 -29.94 -0.60 -3.55
CA CYS A 480 -30.25 0.17 -4.75
C CYS A 480 -28.97 0.62 -5.48
N GLU A 481 -29.09 0.81 -6.78
CA GLU A 481 -28.05 1.37 -7.64
C GLU A 481 -28.49 2.75 -8.13
N VAL A 482 -27.58 3.72 -8.09
CA VAL A 482 -27.84 5.11 -8.50
C VAL A 482 -26.68 5.62 -9.34
N ASP A 483 -26.99 6.37 -10.41
CA ASP A 483 -25.96 7.12 -11.14
C ASP A 483 -25.34 8.16 -10.19
N ALA A 484 -24.02 8.06 -10.03
CA ALA A 484 -23.28 8.97 -9.16
C ALA A 484 -23.46 10.45 -9.54
N PHE A 485 -23.76 10.77 -10.79
CA PHE A 485 -23.96 12.14 -11.24
C PHE A 485 -25.43 12.62 -11.22
N ASP A 486 -26.40 11.78 -10.91
CA ASP A 486 -27.78 12.23 -10.72
C ASP A 486 -28.00 12.78 -9.31
N GLN A 487 -27.82 14.09 -9.15
CA GLN A 487 -27.92 14.78 -7.85
C GLN A 487 -29.31 14.68 -7.22
N ALA A 488 -30.36 14.67 -8.03
CA ALA A 488 -31.74 14.65 -7.54
C ALA A 488 -32.09 13.26 -7.00
N GLU A 489 -31.74 12.22 -7.75
CA GLU A 489 -31.97 10.83 -7.35
C GLU A 489 -31.10 10.43 -6.16
N LEU A 490 -29.80 10.81 -6.16
CA LEU A 490 -28.90 10.61 -5.01
C LEU A 490 -29.47 11.21 -3.73
N GLU A 491 -29.93 12.47 -3.79
CA GLU A 491 -30.50 13.14 -2.62
C GLU A 491 -31.78 12.42 -2.13
N ARG A 492 -32.63 12.01 -3.03
CA ARG A 492 -33.87 11.27 -2.71
C ARG A 492 -33.54 9.95 -2.02
N VAL A 493 -32.69 9.14 -2.65
CA VAL A 493 -32.33 7.80 -2.16
C VAL A 493 -31.59 7.87 -0.83
N ILE A 494 -30.61 8.77 -0.68
CA ILE A 494 -29.90 8.92 0.58
C ILE A 494 -30.84 9.28 1.73
N LYS A 495 -31.77 10.22 1.52
CA LYS A 495 -32.78 10.59 2.55
C LYS A 495 -33.67 9.41 2.92
N GLU A 496 -34.08 8.64 1.94
CA GLU A 496 -34.96 7.49 2.13
C GLU A 496 -34.26 6.38 2.90
N GLU A 497 -33.04 6.01 2.47
CA GLU A 497 -32.31 4.89 3.06
C GLU A 497 -31.78 5.20 4.47
N VAL A 498 -31.31 6.41 4.73
CA VAL A 498 -30.86 6.84 6.08
C VAL A 498 -32.02 6.86 7.08
N ALA A 499 -33.25 7.08 6.63
CA ALA A 499 -34.43 7.07 7.49
C ALA A 499 -34.91 5.64 7.86
N ARG A 500 -34.40 4.59 7.17
CA ARG A 500 -34.85 3.19 7.40
C ARG A 500 -34.34 2.65 8.72
N ASP A 501 -35.12 1.76 9.31
CA ASP A 501 -34.76 1.01 10.53
C ASP A 501 -34.22 -0.39 10.16
N ALA A 502 -33.27 -0.43 9.24
CA ALA A 502 -32.65 -1.65 8.72
C ALA A 502 -31.29 -1.34 8.14
N VAL A 503 -30.49 -2.37 7.88
CA VAL A 503 -29.30 -2.24 7.04
C VAL A 503 -29.75 -1.93 5.62
N SER A 504 -29.19 -0.87 5.03
CA SER A 504 -29.40 -0.54 3.63
C SER A 504 -28.09 -0.28 2.90
N VAL A 505 -28.07 -0.53 1.59
CA VAL A 505 -26.90 -0.36 0.73
C VAL A 505 -27.26 0.47 -0.49
N ILE A 506 -26.54 1.56 -0.69
CA ILE A 506 -26.61 2.40 -1.89
C ILE A 506 -25.33 2.18 -2.69
N ILE A 507 -25.44 1.68 -3.91
CA ILE A 507 -24.31 1.52 -4.83
C ILE A 507 -24.34 2.68 -5.82
N THR A 508 -23.40 3.62 -5.71
CA THR A 508 -23.32 4.75 -6.65
C THR A 508 -22.39 4.38 -7.77
N LYS A 509 -22.86 4.43 -9.01
CA LYS A 509 -22.12 3.98 -10.20
C LYS A 509 -21.74 5.13 -11.11
N ALA A 510 -20.47 5.29 -11.36
CA ALA A 510 -19.91 6.03 -12.51
C ALA A 510 -18.41 5.74 -12.62
N PRO A 511 -17.89 5.49 -13.81
CA PRO A 511 -16.49 5.13 -13.99
C PRO A 511 -15.55 6.26 -13.55
N CYS A 512 -14.37 5.88 -13.07
CA CYS A 512 -13.32 6.85 -12.73
C CYS A 512 -12.98 7.72 -13.95
N ALA A 513 -12.93 9.03 -13.75
CA ALA A 513 -12.66 10.00 -14.82
C ALA A 513 -11.27 9.84 -15.49
N LEU A 514 -10.36 9.09 -14.89
CA LEU A 514 -9.01 8.85 -15.39
C LEU A 514 -8.84 7.48 -16.05
N LEU A 515 -9.88 6.67 -16.12
CA LEU A 515 -9.81 5.38 -16.81
C LEU A 515 -9.54 5.57 -18.30
N LYS A 516 -8.61 4.77 -18.84
CA LYS A 516 -8.30 4.76 -20.28
C LYS A 516 -9.56 4.41 -21.09
N GLY A 517 -9.81 5.16 -22.14
CA GLY A 517 -10.95 4.91 -23.03
C GLY A 517 -12.23 5.68 -22.66
N ILE A 518 -12.33 6.28 -21.49
CA ILE A 518 -13.45 7.16 -21.15
C ILE A 518 -13.33 8.45 -21.97
N LYS A 519 -14.36 8.74 -22.76
CA LYS A 519 -14.44 9.97 -23.58
C LYS A 519 -15.40 10.95 -22.93
N PHE A 520 -15.02 12.20 -22.89
CA PHE A 520 -15.82 13.30 -22.40
C PHE A 520 -16.17 14.24 -23.56
N PRO A 521 -17.29 13.97 -24.25
CA PRO A 521 -17.67 14.70 -25.46
C PRO A 521 -18.12 16.13 -25.18
N ASN A 522 -18.40 16.46 -23.93
CA ASN A 522 -18.92 17.75 -23.51
C ASN A 522 -17.95 18.50 -22.61
N LYS A 523 -18.15 19.81 -22.53
CA LYS A 523 -17.51 20.74 -21.57
C LYS A 523 -18.58 21.56 -20.87
N CYS A 524 -18.29 22.00 -19.66
CA CYS A 524 -19.13 22.98 -18.98
C CYS A 524 -18.60 24.39 -19.32
N ARG A 525 -19.50 25.30 -19.75
CA ARG A 525 -19.16 26.69 -20.06
C ARG A 525 -20.02 27.63 -19.23
N PRO A 526 -19.43 28.58 -18.48
CA PRO A 526 -20.20 29.55 -17.70
C PRO A 526 -20.85 30.60 -18.60
N LEU A 527 -22.00 31.10 -18.16
CA LEU A 527 -22.73 32.22 -18.75
C LEU A 527 -22.68 33.38 -17.75
N PRO A 528 -21.72 34.32 -17.85
CA PRO A 528 -21.48 35.37 -16.87
C PRO A 528 -22.73 36.23 -16.62
N ASP A 529 -23.49 36.56 -17.67
CA ASP A 529 -24.71 37.39 -17.58
C ASP A 529 -25.81 36.76 -16.71
N LYS A 530 -25.89 35.45 -16.65
CA LYS A 530 -26.82 34.68 -15.82
C LYS A 530 -26.29 34.43 -14.40
N CYS A 531 -24.99 34.61 -14.18
CA CYS A 531 -24.36 34.27 -12.91
C CYS A 531 -24.77 35.22 -11.79
N LYS A 532 -25.40 34.66 -10.74
CA LYS A 532 -25.79 35.40 -9.54
C LYS A 532 -24.72 35.38 -8.45
N LYS A 533 -23.50 34.96 -8.76
CA LYS A 533 -22.32 34.97 -7.86
C LYS A 533 -22.52 34.22 -6.53
N CYS A 534 -23.47 33.29 -6.49
CA CYS A 534 -23.89 32.59 -5.27
C CYS A 534 -22.91 31.48 -4.82
N GLY A 535 -21.96 31.05 -5.68
CA GLY A 535 -20.93 30.06 -5.36
C GLY A 535 -21.43 28.60 -5.22
N ALA A 536 -22.71 28.31 -5.50
CA ALA A 536 -23.26 26.96 -5.32
C ALA A 536 -22.51 25.88 -6.16
N CYS A 537 -22.09 26.22 -7.37
CA CYS A 537 -21.31 25.37 -8.26
C CYS A 537 -19.89 25.05 -7.75
N LEU A 538 -19.36 25.83 -6.81
CA LEU A 538 -18.04 25.60 -6.21
C LEU A 538 -18.06 24.57 -5.06
N ARG A 539 -19.24 24.26 -4.50
CA ARG A 539 -19.38 23.37 -3.34
C ARG A 539 -18.74 21.97 -3.54
N PRO A 540 -18.79 21.36 -4.73
CA PRO A 540 -18.09 20.10 -4.96
C PRO A 540 -16.56 20.22 -4.96
N GLY A 541 -16.00 21.42 -4.91
CA GLY A 541 -14.56 21.66 -4.90
C GLY A 541 -13.83 21.22 -6.18
N CYS A 542 -14.52 21.24 -7.35
CA CYS A 542 -13.92 20.82 -8.60
C CYS A 542 -12.75 21.76 -8.99
N PRO A 543 -11.53 21.23 -9.24
CA PRO A 543 -10.37 22.08 -9.54
C PRO A 543 -10.44 22.79 -10.90
N ALA A 544 -11.37 22.38 -11.78
CA ALA A 544 -11.62 23.09 -13.03
C ALA A 544 -12.42 24.40 -12.84
N LEU A 545 -13.00 24.64 -11.65
CA LEU A 545 -13.79 25.83 -11.36
C LEU A 545 -13.01 26.79 -10.47
N THR A 546 -12.96 28.05 -10.88
CA THR A 546 -12.39 29.15 -10.08
C THR A 546 -13.39 30.29 -9.92
N LYS A 547 -13.31 30.99 -8.78
CA LYS A 547 -14.07 32.21 -8.54
C LYS A 547 -13.24 33.40 -8.96
N ASN A 548 -13.79 34.23 -9.84
CA ASN A 548 -13.16 35.47 -10.31
C ASN A 548 -13.23 36.57 -9.25
N GLU A 549 -12.44 37.61 -9.41
CA GLU A 549 -12.44 38.79 -8.50
C GLU A 549 -13.81 39.46 -8.43
N ASP A 550 -14.53 39.52 -9.55
CA ASP A 550 -15.88 40.10 -9.61
C ASP A 550 -16.95 39.17 -9.00
N GLY A 551 -16.57 37.98 -8.56
CA GLY A 551 -17.43 36.95 -7.96
C GLY A 551 -18.10 36.01 -8.94
N THR A 552 -17.93 36.16 -10.25
CA THR A 552 -18.37 35.22 -11.26
C THR A 552 -17.51 33.96 -11.26
N ILE A 553 -17.84 32.96 -12.06
CA ILE A 553 -17.15 31.68 -12.14
C ILE A 553 -16.49 31.53 -13.50
N SER A 554 -15.22 31.10 -13.48
CA SER A 554 -14.53 30.59 -14.66
C SER A 554 -14.42 29.07 -14.60
N ILE A 555 -14.39 28.44 -15.74
CA ILE A 555 -14.19 27.00 -15.92
C ILE A 555 -13.01 26.78 -16.87
N ASP A 556 -11.98 26.12 -16.39
CA ASP A 556 -10.85 25.70 -17.22
C ASP A 556 -11.30 24.53 -18.13
N GLU A 557 -11.43 24.81 -19.41
CA GLU A 557 -11.89 23.81 -20.42
C GLU A 557 -10.87 22.69 -20.61
N THR A 558 -9.59 22.90 -20.32
CA THR A 558 -8.55 21.85 -20.42
C THR A 558 -8.70 20.81 -19.30
N MET A 559 -9.12 21.24 -18.12
CA MET A 559 -9.38 20.38 -16.97
C MET A 559 -10.81 19.82 -16.94
N CYS A 560 -11.78 20.54 -17.47
CA CYS A 560 -13.20 20.16 -17.42
C CYS A 560 -13.46 18.92 -18.28
N ASN A 561 -14.09 17.89 -17.73
CA ASN A 561 -14.54 16.70 -18.45
C ASN A 561 -16.06 16.67 -18.72
N GLY A 562 -16.77 17.76 -18.45
CA GLY A 562 -18.20 17.89 -18.83
C GLY A 562 -19.15 17.00 -18.04
N CYS A 563 -18.81 16.55 -16.82
CA CYS A 563 -19.69 15.70 -15.99
C CYS A 563 -21.03 16.35 -15.61
N GLY A 564 -21.17 17.68 -15.76
CA GLY A 564 -22.43 18.39 -15.53
C GLY A 564 -22.78 18.66 -14.06
N LEU A 565 -21.99 18.21 -13.09
CA LEU A 565 -22.30 18.42 -11.67
C LEU A 565 -22.50 19.89 -11.31
N CYS A 566 -21.61 20.78 -11.76
CA CYS A 566 -21.70 22.22 -11.52
C CYS A 566 -22.96 22.83 -12.17
N LYS A 567 -23.41 22.31 -13.31
CA LYS A 567 -24.66 22.73 -13.98
C LYS A 567 -25.87 22.37 -13.13
N GLN A 568 -25.96 21.12 -12.63
CA GLN A 568 -27.07 20.67 -11.79
C GLN A 568 -27.19 21.48 -10.48
N LEU A 569 -26.08 21.94 -9.94
CA LEU A 569 -26.05 22.78 -8.73
C LEU A 569 -26.39 24.25 -9.00
N CYS A 570 -26.41 24.68 -10.25
CA CYS A 570 -26.70 26.05 -10.63
C CYS A 570 -28.21 26.28 -10.79
N LYS A 571 -28.86 26.90 -9.81
CA LYS A 571 -30.28 27.23 -9.87
C LYS A 571 -30.67 28.32 -10.89
N PHE A 572 -29.68 28.95 -11.53
CA PHE A 572 -29.88 30.09 -12.42
C PHE A 572 -29.56 29.77 -13.89
N ASP A 573 -29.33 28.50 -14.21
CA ASP A 573 -28.91 28.04 -15.54
C ASP A 573 -27.72 28.85 -16.12
N ALA A 574 -26.82 29.25 -15.24
CA ALA A 574 -25.63 30.03 -15.59
C ALA A 574 -24.45 29.16 -16.04
N ILE A 575 -24.64 27.84 -16.24
CA ILE A 575 -23.63 26.91 -16.76
C ILE A 575 -24.28 26.00 -17.78
N ASN A 576 -23.74 26.00 -18.99
CA ASN A 576 -24.19 25.13 -20.09
C ASN A 576 -23.23 23.95 -20.29
N LEU A 577 -23.75 22.83 -20.82
CA LEU A 577 -22.97 21.78 -21.45
C LEU A 577 -22.90 22.08 -22.95
N VAL A 578 -21.69 22.17 -23.47
CA VAL A 578 -21.41 22.37 -24.91
C VAL A 578 -20.54 21.21 -25.39
N LYS A 579 -20.60 20.89 -26.69
CA LYS A 579 -19.70 19.90 -27.26
C LYS A 579 -18.25 20.39 -27.19
N ALA A 580 -17.33 19.47 -26.92
CA ALA A 580 -15.91 19.80 -26.94
C ALA A 580 -15.49 20.23 -28.34
N GLY A 581 -14.95 21.46 -28.45
CA GLY A 581 -14.56 22.07 -29.75
C GLY A 581 -15.56 23.06 -30.31
N GLU A 582 -16.76 23.21 -29.73
CA GLU A 582 -17.69 24.32 -29.96
C GLU A 582 -17.43 25.42 -28.92
#